data_fc2213658655572890dfd571c778b14e
#
_entry.id   fc2213658655572890dfd571c778b14e
#
_cell.length_a   1.000
_cell.length_b   1.000
_cell.length_c   1.000
_cell.angle_alpha   90.00
_cell.angle_beta   90.00
_cell.angle_gamma   90.00
#
_symmetry.space_group_name_H-M   'P 1'
#
loop_
_entity.id
_entity.type
_entity.pdbx_description
1 polymer ?
#
loop_
_entity_poly.entity_id
_entity_poly.type
_entity_poly.pdbx_seq_one_letter_code
_entity_poly.pdbx_strand_id
1 'polypeptide(L)'
;MTCPHPRRWLVVLMLVTAGAVCRPAEAQRLTIAGDRFAVDGGPRFLTFISYFGVMEIDDVDEDLAFLKNAGFDGVRIWPNWRDGPPLMRSDGTLIATAIERLHRVLDSARAHRLVVDVTFTAEEIPGLDAPQYLRAVTAAVEELKPYDNLLVDIHNERDVHGPFGRRLAADDVTSIAAAVKAADPNRIVTASNSPNTSPESAAQFTVDAGLDVTAYHEDRGANWYKAEQIERVVTALKRNGRPAYLQEPTRFPFPSTDRSDYFRIARMNAKRAGAAAWCFHTELGFDVRDTTFKRRLAARVQPEWSFVSELVARIHLRTSDGMHYLVAEGGGGGAVLADRRFPGPWETLTFTSIDGGPVFAGDRVSLGASDGHFFRAEAGGGGALTATAEAVGAWETFVVETNHAGPIADGDQIALRTDTDPPWYITADQSGGASVAVVGHAAGPWETFEVIVAAAASELRLPIPDLTGIGRFDADCRRAGRLGIAGDDQK
;
A
#
# COMPACT_ATOMS: atom_id res chain seq x y z
N MET A 1 -77.53 -41.75 4.65
CA MET A 1 -77.09 -40.33 4.48
C MET A 1 -75.81 -40.17 5.26
N THR A 2 -74.69 -40.32 4.61
CA THR A 2 -73.35 -40.29 5.17
C THR A 2 -72.66 -38.94 4.84
N CYS A 3 -72.32 -38.14 5.85
CA CYS A 3 -71.55 -36.90 5.72
C CYS A 3 -70.07 -37.20 5.44
N PRO A 4 -69.41 -36.51 4.51
CA PRO A 4 -67.96 -36.65 4.33
C PRO A 4 -67.19 -35.73 5.24
N HIS A 5 -66.12 -36.25 5.86
CA HIS A 5 -65.15 -35.54 6.67
C HIS A 5 -64.21 -34.68 5.78
N PRO A 6 -63.83 -33.49 6.21
CA PRO A 6 -62.84 -32.68 5.51
C PRO A 6 -61.41 -33.15 5.84
N ARG A 7 -60.67 -33.51 4.80
CA ARG A 7 -59.21 -33.77 4.88
C ARG A 7 -58.46 -32.46 5.18
N ARG A 8 -57.81 -32.38 6.35
CA ARG A 8 -56.86 -31.36 6.69
C ARG A 8 -55.54 -31.62 5.96
N TRP A 9 -55.16 -30.74 5.07
CA TRP A 9 -53.82 -30.72 4.49
C TRP A 9 -52.87 -30.00 5.46
N LEU A 10 -51.86 -30.73 5.91
CA LEU A 10 -50.75 -30.17 6.71
C LEU A 10 -49.74 -29.59 5.73
N VAL A 11 -49.67 -28.25 5.63
CA VAL A 11 -48.60 -27.58 4.89
C VAL A 11 -47.39 -27.48 5.84
N VAL A 12 -46.39 -28.31 5.58
CA VAL A 12 -45.09 -28.21 6.24
C VAL A 12 -44.30 -27.09 5.57
N LEU A 13 -44.24 -25.94 6.22
CA LEU A 13 -43.38 -24.84 5.81
C LEU A 13 -41.94 -25.19 6.21
N MET A 14 -41.12 -25.67 5.25
CA MET A 14 -39.68 -25.76 5.45
C MET A 14 -39.09 -24.32 5.46
N LEU A 15 -38.76 -23.80 6.63
CA LEU A 15 -37.89 -22.64 6.76
C LEU A 15 -36.48 -23.09 6.37
N VAL A 16 -36.07 -22.77 5.15
CA VAL A 16 -34.68 -22.79 4.74
C VAL A 16 -34.02 -21.56 5.39
N THR A 17 -33.41 -21.72 6.54
CA THR A 17 -32.47 -20.75 7.07
C THR A 17 -31.26 -20.77 6.16
N ALA A 18 -31.14 -19.80 5.25
CA ALA A 18 -29.91 -19.50 4.57
C ALA A 18 -28.95 -18.99 5.66
N GLY A 19 -28.19 -19.91 6.26
CA GLY A 19 -27.02 -19.53 7.04
C GLY A 19 -26.09 -18.79 6.11
N ALA A 20 -25.89 -17.49 6.35
CA ALA A 20 -24.81 -16.75 5.72
C ALA A 20 -23.51 -17.47 6.15
N VAL A 21 -23.01 -18.33 5.27
CA VAL A 21 -21.64 -18.83 5.37
C VAL A 21 -20.78 -17.62 5.17
N CYS A 22 -20.24 -17.07 6.27
CA CYS A 22 -19.19 -16.06 6.21
C CYS A 22 -18.05 -16.70 5.42
N ARG A 23 -17.96 -16.42 4.11
CA ARG A 23 -16.81 -16.82 3.33
C ARG A 23 -15.61 -16.10 3.98
N PRO A 24 -14.53 -16.81 4.34
CA PRO A 24 -13.32 -16.14 4.72
C PRO A 24 -12.98 -15.16 3.58
N ALA A 25 -12.69 -13.91 3.95
CA ALA A 25 -12.28 -12.92 2.96
C ALA A 25 -11.18 -13.55 2.10
N GLU A 26 -11.40 -13.64 0.79
CA GLU A 26 -10.41 -14.22 -0.13
C GLU A 26 -9.07 -13.50 0.12
N ALA A 27 -8.00 -14.28 0.29
CA ALA A 27 -6.68 -13.73 0.51
C ALA A 27 -6.32 -12.81 -0.67
N GLN A 28 -5.80 -11.62 -0.36
CA GLN A 28 -5.37 -10.65 -1.36
C GLN A 28 -4.35 -11.30 -2.30
N ARG A 29 -4.54 -11.15 -3.61
CA ARG A 29 -3.66 -11.70 -4.62
C ARG A 29 -2.93 -10.61 -5.37
N LEU A 30 -1.58 -10.69 -5.39
CA LEU A 30 -0.72 -9.83 -6.20
C LEU A 30 -0.41 -10.50 -7.54
N THR A 31 -0.62 -9.77 -8.63
CA THR A 31 -0.28 -10.20 -10.00
C THR A 31 0.32 -9.04 -10.79
N ILE A 32 0.69 -9.30 -12.04
CA ILE A 32 1.15 -8.28 -12.98
C ILE A 32 0.16 -8.18 -14.14
N ALA A 33 -0.23 -6.96 -14.47
CA ALA A 33 -1.07 -6.60 -15.60
C ALA A 33 -0.31 -5.60 -16.49
N GLY A 34 0.38 -6.11 -17.51
CA GLY A 34 1.27 -5.32 -18.35
C GLY A 34 2.45 -4.78 -17.56
N ASP A 35 2.59 -3.46 -17.50
CA ASP A 35 3.65 -2.75 -16.76
C ASP A 35 3.21 -2.26 -15.37
N ARG A 36 2.14 -2.85 -14.80
CA ARG A 36 1.56 -2.50 -13.51
C ARG A 36 1.45 -3.70 -12.59
N PHE A 37 1.46 -3.46 -11.30
CA PHE A 37 0.92 -4.42 -10.35
C PHE A 37 -0.60 -4.45 -10.44
N ALA A 38 -1.17 -5.61 -10.18
CA ALA A 38 -2.61 -5.78 -10.01
C ALA A 38 -2.88 -6.50 -8.69
N VAL A 39 -3.83 -5.99 -7.94
CA VAL A 39 -4.30 -6.55 -6.67
C VAL A 39 -5.73 -7.03 -6.88
N ASP A 40 -5.96 -8.32 -6.63
CA ASP A 40 -7.27 -8.95 -6.86
C ASP A 40 -7.79 -8.74 -8.30
N GLY A 41 -6.85 -8.72 -9.26
CA GLY A 41 -7.12 -8.53 -10.69
C GLY A 41 -7.25 -7.08 -11.16
N GLY A 42 -7.32 -6.10 -10.25
CA GLY A 42 -7.38 -4.67 -10.58
C GLY A 42 -5.98 -4.04 -10.62
N PRO A 43 -5.57 -3.37 -11.74
CA PRO A 43 -4.33 -2.61 -11.77
C PRO A 43 -4.30 -1.54 -10.67
N ARG A 44 -3.17 -1.46 -9.95
CA ARG A 44 -3.04 -0.55 -8.81
C ARG A 44 -1.61 -0.06 -8.66
N PHE A 45 -1.43 1.24 -8.36
CA PHE A 45 -0.16 1.79 -7.90
C PHE A 45 0.00 1.46 -6.42
N LEU A 46 1.13 0.81 -6.04
CA LEU A 46 1.34 0.39 -4.66
C LEU A 46 2.28 1.33 -3.90
N THR A 47 1.89 1.66 -2.67
CA THR A 47 2.73 2.41 -1.73
C THR A 47 3.23 1.46 -0.65
N PHE A 48 4.54 1.20 -0.66
CA PHE A 48 5.22 0.39 0.36
C PHE A 48 5.88 1.24 1.43
N ILE A 49 6.25 0.60 2.52
CA ILE A 49 7.17 1.13 3.53
C ILE A 49 8.23 0.08 3.86
N SER A 50 9.48 0.52 3.99
CA SER A 50 10.57 -0.32 4.47
C SER A 50 10.41 -0.61 5.95
N TYR A 51 10.29 -1.90 6.31
CA TYR A 51 10.04 -2.37 7.66
C TYR A 51 11.22 -3.23 8.14
N PHE A 52 12.22 -2.58 8.73
CA PHE A 52 13.42 -3.22 9.25
C PHE A 52 13.13 -3.92 10.59
N GLY A 53 13.87 -4.99 10.88
CA GLY A 53 13.82 -5.69 12.16
C GLY A 53 12.52 -6.43 12.46
N VAL A 54 11.60 -6.56 11.50
CA VAL A 54 10.30 -7.23 11.68
C VAL A 54 10.43 -8.67 12.17
N MET A 55 11.54 -9.34 11.87
CA MET A 55 11.81 -10.71 12.29
C MET A 55 12.13 -10.85 13.79
N GLU A 56 12.35 -9.75 14.49
CA GLU A 56 12.74 -9.74 15.90
C GLU A 56 11.58 -9.44 16.85
N ILE A 57 10.44 -8.97 16.33
CA ILE A 57 9.28 -8.66 17.17
C ILE A 57 8.31 -9.83 17.28
N ASP A 58 7.70 -9.96 18.46
CA ASP A 58 6.73 -11.02 18.73
C ASP A 58 5.32 -10.63 18.30
N ASP A 59 4.93 -9.36 18.48
CA ASP A 59 3.62 -8.83 18.10
C ASP A 59 3.73 -7.90 16.88
N VAL A 60 3.74 -8.51 15.70
CA VAL A 60 3.79 -7.81 14.42
C VAL A 60 2.41 -7.30 13.96
N ASP A 61 1.34 -7.87 14.52
CA ASP A 61 -0.02 -7.63 14.04
C ASP A 61 -0.47 -6.19 14.27
N GLU A 62 -0.15 -5.62 15.44
CA GLU A 62 -0.47 -4.22 15.76
C GLU A 62 0.23 -3.25 14.80
N ASP A 63 1.50 -3.53 14.43
CA ASP A 63 2.25 -2.68 13.51
C ASP A 63 1.69 -2.75 12.10
N LEU A 64 1.34 -3.96 11.61
CA LEU A 64 0.79 -4.14 10.28
C LEU A 64 -0.64 -3.56 10.19
N ALA A 65 -1.46 -3.73 11.23
CA ALA A 65 -2.75 -3.06 11.35
C ALA A 65 -2.60 -1.53 11.27
N PHE A 66 -1.63 -0.98 12.01
CA PHE A 66 -1.32 0.45 11.97
C PHE A 66 -0.93 0.91 10.57
N LEU A 67 0.00 0.23 9.91
CA LEU A 67 0.46 0.59 8.56
C LEU A 67 -0.68 0.52 7.54
N LYS A 68 -1.55 -0.48 7.65
CA LYS A 68 -2.75 -0.56 6.81
C LYS A 68 -3.68 0.62 7.02
N ASN A 69 -3.97 0.94 8.27
CA ASN A 69 -4.84 2.06 8.64
C ASN A 69 -4.23 3.42 8.26
N ALA A 70 -2.90 3.52 8.24
CA ALA A 70 -2.19 4.69 7.73
C ALA A 70 -2.23 4.83 6.20
N GLY A 71 -2.70 3.81 5.46
CA GLY A 71 -2.89 3.88 4.02
C GLY A 71 -1.76 3.28 3.17
N PHE A 72 -0.87 2.49 3.77
CA PHE A 72 0.09 1.71 3.01
C PHE A 72 -0.58 0.50 2.34
N ASP A 73 -0.12 0.18 1.12
CA ASP A 73 -0.55 -1.00 0.38
C ASP A 73 0.31 -2.21 0.71
N GLY A 74 1.53 -2.00 1.21
CA GLY A 74 2.45 -3.08 1.52
C GLY A 74 3.65 -2.67 2.36
N VAL A 75 4.42 -3.68 2.72
CA VAL A 75 5.67 -3.56 3.47
C VAL A 75 6.81 -4.26 2.72
N ARG A 76 8.00 -3.71 2.80
CA ARG A 76 9.24 -4.34 2.34
C ARG A 76 10.02 -4.82 3.56
N ILE A 77 10.37 -6.09 3.59
CA ILE A 77 11.04 -6.75 4.73
C ILE A 77 12.31 -7.48 4.31
N TRP A 78 13.23 -7.65 5.26
CA TRP A 78 14.50 -8.35 5.05
C TRP A 78 14.67 -9.47 6.10
N PRO A 79 14.36 -10.74 5.74
CA PRO A 79 14.51 -11.88 6.65
C PRO A 79 15.95 -12.18 7.07
N ASN A 80 16.94 -11.72 6.30
CA ASN A 80 18.35 -11.75 6.67
C ASN A 80 18.89 -10.31 6.67
N TRP A 81 18.87 -9.68 7.80
CA TRP A 81 19.35 -8.31 7.96
C TRP A 81 20.22 -8.18 9.19
N ARG A 82 21.48 -7.73 9.00
CA ARG A 82 22.43 -7.42 10.08
C ARG A 82 22.49 -8.49 11.18
N ASP A 83 22.40 -8.06 12.43
CA ASP A 83 22.50 -8.91 13.62
C ASP A 83 21.21 -9.67 13.97
N GLY A 84 20.16 -9.55 13.16
CA GLY A 84 18.89 -10.24 13.36
C GLY A 84 19.02 -11.77 13.13
N PRO A 85 18.02 -12.54 13.55
CA PRO A 85 18.02 -13.99 13.34
C PRO A 85 18.02 -14.30 11.84
N PRO A 86 19.06 -14.98 11.33
CA PRO A 86 19.14 -15.26 9.91
C PRO A 86 18.06 -16.25 9.48
N LEU A 87 17.55 -16.10 8.25
CA LEU A 87 16.63 -17.05 7.65
C LEU A 87 17.32 -18.35 7.24
N MET A 88 18.58 -18.25 6.84
CA MET A 88 19.36 -19.38 6.29
C MET A 88 20.74 -19.47 6.91
N ARG A 89 21.28 -20.69 6.91
CA ARG A 89 22.66 -21.00 7.33
C ARG A 89 23.62 -20.91 6.15
N SER A 90 24.92 -20.92 6.48
CA SER A 90 25.97 -20.92 5.47
C SER A 90 26.01 -22.19 4.59
N ASP A 91 25.38 -23.29 5.02
CA ASP A 91 25.23 -24.50 4.21
C ASP A 91 24.01 -24.45 3.26
N GLY A 92 23.25 -23.36 3.25
CA GLY A 92 22.07 -23.17 2.43
C GLY A 92 20.81 -23.82 3.01
N THR A 93 20.82 -24.28 4.26
CA THR A 93 19.60 -24.77 4.93
C THR A 93 18.86 -23.63 5.61
N LEU A 94 17.53 -23.74 5.67
CA LEU A 94 16.68 -22.78 6.37
C LEU A 94 16.70 -23.03 7.88
N ILE A 95 16.47 -21.96 8.64
CA ILE A 95 16.33 -22.01 10.10
C ILE A 95 14.86 -22.05 10.43
N ALA A 96 14.39 -23.17 10.99
CA ALA A 96 12.96 -23.41 11.23
C ALA A 96 12.28 -22.29 12.03
N THR A 97 12.92 -21.82 13.12
CA THR A 97 12.36 -20.72 13.94
C THR A 97 12.29 -19.39 13.20
N ALA A 98 13.17 -19.14 12.23
CA ALA A 98 13.09 -17.96 11.38
C ALA A 98 11.98 -18.09 10.34
N ILE A 99 11.77 -19.29 9.78
CA ILE A 99 10.62 -19.57 8.90
C ILE A 99 9.31 -19.39 9.65
N GLU A 100 9.19 -19.91 10.87
CA GLU A 100 7.97 -19.71 11.70
C GLU A 100 7.71 -18.23 11.96
N ARG A 101 8.75 -17.42 12.17
CA ARG A 101 8.62 -15.97 12.31
C ARG A 101 8.18 -15.30 11.02
N LEU A 102 8.77 -15.70 9.88
CA LEU A 102 8.37 -15.19 8.57
C LEU A 102 6.89 -15.50 8.28
N HIS A 103 6.45 -16.74 8.56
CA HIS A 103 5.04 -17.10 8.40
C HIS A 103 4.11 -16.22 9.26
N ARG A 104 4.46 -15.93 10.53
CA ARG A 104 3.66 -15.00 11.37
C ARG A 104 3.54 -13.61 10.74
N VAL A 105 4.63 -13.07 10.19
CA VAL A 105 4.62 -11.79 9.50
C VAL A 105 3.69 -11.83 8.28
N LEU A 106 3.81 -12.89 7.48
CA LEU A 106 3.02 -13.05 6.26
C LEU A 106 1.53 -13.33 6.53
N ASP A 107 1.22 -14.10 7.59
CA ASP A 107 -0.16 -14.35 8.02
C ASP A 107 -0.83 -13.06 8.49
N SER A 108 -0.15 -12.25 9.28
CA SER A 108 -0.64 -10.94 9.70
C SER A 108 -0.78 -9.98 8.52
N ALA A 109 0.21 -9.91 7.62
CA ALA A 109 0.12 -9.08 6.42
C ALA A 109 -1.08 -9.49 5.54
N ARG A 110 -1.33 -10.79 5.39
CA ARG A 110 -2.50 -11.32 4.67
C ARG A 110 -3.80 -10.94 5.36
N ALA A 111 -3.88 -11.06 6.69
CA ALA A 111 -5.06 -10.68 7.47
C ALA A 111 -5.40 -9.19 7.31
N HIS A 112 -4.38 -8.33 7.28
CA HIS A 112 -4.53 -6.89 7.08
C HIS A 112 -4.54 -6.46 5.60
N ARG A 113 -4.55 -7.41 4.65
CA ARG A 113 -4.55 -7.12 3.21
C ARG A 113 -3.41 -6.19 2.79
N LEU A 114 -2.20 -6.50 3.25
CA LEU A 114 -0.95 -5.86 2.84
C LEU A 114 -0.17 -6.76 1.89
N VAL A 115 0.42 -6.16 0.86
CA VAL A 115 1.39 -6.83 -0.01
C VAL A 115 2.75 -6.85 0.70
N VAL A 116 3.51 -7.94 0.52
CA VAL A 116 4.84 -8.04 1.12
C VAL A 116 5.91 -8.16 0.03
N ASP A 117 6.90 -7.27 0.09
CA ASP A 117 8.14 -7.38 -0.66
C ASP A 117 9.16 -8.08 0.26
N VAL A 118 9.45 -9.35 -0.03
CA VAL A 118 10.41 -10.16 0.72
C VAL A 118 11.77 -10.06 0.05
N THR A 119 12.62 -9.15 0.54
CA THR A 119 14.01 -9.01 0.12
C THR A 119 14.86 -10.00 0.92
N PHE A 120 15.32 -11.11 0.33
CA PHE A 120 15.92 -12.21 1.08
C PHE A 120 17.14 -11.82 1.88
N THR A 121 18.03 -11.00 1.34
CA THR A 121 19.19 -10.50 2.09
C THR A 121 19.72 -9.19 1.48
N ALA A 122 20.43 -8.42 2.28
CA ALA A 122 21.11 -7.19 1.88
C ALA A 122 22.62 -7.25 2.09
N GLU A 123 23.11 -8.31 2.74
CA GLU A 123 24.51 -8.43 3.18
C GLU A 123 25.07 -9.81 2.89
N GLU A 124 26.38 -9.94 3.05
CA GLU A 124 27.08 -11.23 2.99
C GLU A 124 26.64 -12.14 4.15
N ILE A 125 26.44 -13.40 3.83
CA ILE A 125 26.26 -14.47 4.82
C ILE A 125 27.59 -15.25 4.87
N PRO A 126 28.40 -15.10 5.91
CA PRO A 126 29.74 -15.70 5.97
C PRO A 126 29.72 -17.20 5.72
N GLY A 127 30.55 -17.65 4.78
CA GLY A 127 30.68 -19.06 4.42
C GLY A 127 29.60 -19.60 3.47
N LEU A 128 28.68 -18.77 3.00
CA LEU A 128 27.71 -19.13 1.98
C LEU A 128 28.34 -19.03 0.58
N ASP A 129 28.03 -19.97 -0.31
CA ASP A 129 28.40 -19.92 -1.73
C ASP A 129 27.14 -19.80 -2.63
N ALA A 130 27.35 -19.62 -3.94
CA ALA A 130 26.25 -19.44 -4.87
C ALA A 130 25.30 -20.67 -4.96
N PRO A 131 25.78 -21.92 -5.02
CA PRO A 131 24.93 -23.11 -4.96
C PRO A 131 24.13 -23.23 -3.65
N GLN A 132 24.74 -22.87 -2.53
CA GLN A 132 24.09 -22.90 -1.21
C GLN A 132 22.98 -21.82 -1.15
N TYR A 133 23.26 -20.62 -1.64
CA TYR A 133 22.25 -19.55 -1.72
C TYR A 133 21.07 -19.92 -2.62
N LEU A 134 21.36 -20.50 -3.79
CA LEU A 134 20.32 -21.01 -4.70
C LEU A 134 19.41 -22.03 -4.00
N ARG A 135 19.99 -22.98 -3.25
CA ARG A 135 19.20 -23.96 -2.47
C ARG A 135 18.35 -23.27 -1.41
N ALA A 136 18.92 -22.32 -0.66
CA ALA A 136 18.22 -21.62 0.40
C ALA A 136 17.03 -20.80 -0.14
N VAL A 137 17.26 -20.06 -1.24
CA VAL A 137 16.18 -19.27 -1.88
C VAL A 137 15.09 -20.19 -2.42
N THR A 138 15.46 -21.30 -3.08
CA THR A 138 14.48 -22.27 -3.57
C THR A 138 13.64 -22.86 -2.45
N ALA A 139 14.29 -23.28 -1.34
CA ALA A 139 13.60 -23.80 -0.17
C ALA A 139 12.69 -22.73 0.48
N ALA A 140 13.14 -21.48 0.56
CA ALA A 140 12.32 -20.39 1.09
C ALA A 140 11.09 -20.14 0.21
N VAL A 141 11.23 -20.16 -1.11
CA VAL A 141 10.07 -19.97 -2.03
C VAL A 141 9.06 -21.11 -1.88
N GLU A 142 9.48 -22.35 -1.62
CA GLU A 142 8.56 -23.44 -1.31
C GLU A 142 7.72 -23.16 -0.06
N GLU A 143 8.33 -22.61 1.00
CA GLU A 143 7.63 -22.18 2.22
C GLU A 143 6.67 -21.01 1.97
N LEU A 144 6.96 -20.17 0.97
CA LEU A 144 6.16 -18.99 0.63
C LEU A 144 4.99 -19.27 -0.31
N LYS A 145 4.86 -20.47 -0.88
CA LYS A 145 3.78 -20.83 -1.83
C LYS A 145 2.36 -20.53 -1.34
N PRO A 146 2.02 -20.70 -0.04
CA PRO A 146 0.66 -20.43 0.44
C PRO A 146 0.25 -18.94 0.40
N TYR A 147 1.18 -18.05 0.07
CA TYR A 147 0.95 -16.60 0.13
C TYR A 147 0.94 -15.99 -1.27
N ASP A 148 -0.22 -15.54 -1.72
CA ASP A 148 -0.42 -14.92 -3.03
C ASP A 148 -0.20 -13.39 -3.01
N ASN A 149 0.01 -12.80 -1.82
CA ASN A 149 0.12 -11.36 -1.61
C ASN A 149 1.58 -10.87 -1.50
N LEU A 150 2.53 -11.55 -2.13
CA LEU A 150 3.93 -11.15 -2.01
C LEU A 150 4.71 -11.26 -3.32
N LEU A 151 5.78 -10.48 -3.38
CA LEU A 151 6.87 -10.63 -4.35
C LEU A 151 8.17 -10.92 -3.62
N VAL A 152 9.14 -11.46 -4.37
CA VAL A 152 10.47 -11.81 -3.87
C VAL A 152 11.52 -10.93 -4.54
N ASP A 153 12.32 -10.22 -3.75
CA ASP A 153 13.56 -9.59 -4.16
C ASP A 153 14.73 -10.52 -3.79
N ILE A 154 15.40 -11.05 -4.81
CA ILE A 154 16.49 -12.02 -4.63
C ILE A 154 17.59 -11.45 -3.73
N HIS A 155 17.94 -10.18 -3.93
CA HIS A 155 18.96 -9.51 -3.13
C HIS A 155 18.86 -8.00 -3.25
N ASN A 156 19.02 -7.31 -2.13
CA ASN A 156 19.13 -5.85 -2.08
C ASN A 156 20.39 -5.35 -2.78
N GLU A 157 20.25 -4.44 -3.74
CA GLU A 157 21.38 -3.83 -4.44
C GLU A 157 22.40 -4.88 -4.98
N ARG A 158 21.90 -5.84 -5.78
CA ARG A 158 22.67 -6.95 -6.34
C ARG A 158 24.02 -6.54 -6.97
N ASP A 159 24.11 -5.28 -7.44
CA ASP A 159 25.25 -4.70 -8.15
C ASP A 159 26.27 -4.02 -7.20
N VAL A 160 25.96 -3.93 -5.91
CA VAL A 160 26.87 -3.40 -4.87
C VAL A 160 27.46 -4.53 -4.04
N HIS A 161 26.60 -5.38 -3.51
CA HIS A 161 26.94 -6.47 -2.62
C HIS A 161 26.41 -7.81 -3.15
N GLY A 162 26.62 -8.87 -2.43
CA GLY A 162 26.04 -10.19 -2.69
C GLY A 162 26.16 -11.07 -1.44
N PRO A 163 25.33 -12.11 -1.35
CA PRO A 163 25.22 -12.93 -0.16
C PRO A 163 26.45 -13.80 0.13
N PHE A 164 27.40 -13.88 -0.81
CA PHE A 164 28.61 -14.70 -0.70
C PHE A 164 29.89 -13.90 -1.00
N GLY A 165 29.99 -12.68 -0.47
CA GLY A 165 31.20 -11.85 -0.48
C GLY A 165 31.54 -11.22 -1.84
N ARG A 166 30.69 -11.35 -2.86
CA ARG A 166 30.82 -10.68 -4.15
C ARG A 166 29.47 -10.23 -4.68
N ARG A 167 29.47 -9.31 -5.64
CA ARG A 167 28.27 -8.95 -6.37
C ARG A 167 27.63 -10.17 -7.03
N LEU A 168 26.31 -10.18 -7.13
CA LEU A 168 25.62 -11.17 -7.94
C LEU A 168 25.89 -10.92 -9.42
N ALA A 169 26.49 -11.90 -10.07
CA ALA A 169 26.63 -11.88 -11.53
C ALA A 169 25.25 -12.09 -12.21
N ALA A 170 25.16 -11.76 -13.48
CA ALA A 170 23.93 -11.97 -14.24
C ALA A 170 23.49 -13.44 -14.21
N ASP A 171 24.44 -14.36 -14.38
CA ASP A 171 24.18 -15.81 -14.38
C ASP A 171 23.68 -16.31 -13.02
N ASP A 172 24.17 -15.74 -11.91
CA ASP A 172 23.68 -16.08 -10.56
C ASP A 172 22.19 -15.71 -10.46
N VAL A 173 21.86 -14.46 -10.82
CA VAL A 173 20.47 -13.97 -10.74
C VAL A 173 19.54 -14.75 -11.67
N THR A 174 19.98 -15.01 -12.89
CA THR A 174 19.23 -15.80 -13.90
C THR A 174 18.94 -17.21 -13.37
N SER A 175 19.95 -17.85 -12.78
CA SER A 175 19.82 -19.21 -12.21
C SER A 175 18.85 -19.22 -11.02
N ILE A 176 18.94 -18.23 -10.14
CA ILE A 176 18.05 -18.10 -8.98
C ILE A 176 16.62 -17.78 -9.44
N ALA A 177 16.45 -16.84 -10.36
CA ALA A 177 15.13 -16.48 -10.90
C ALA A 177 14.45 -17.70 -11.56
N ALA A 178 15.19 -18.47 -12.36
CA ALA A 178 14.69 -19.70 -12.97
C ALA A 178 14.28 -20.74 -11.92
N ALA A 179 15.06 -20.89 -10.84
CA ALA A 179 14.72 -21.80 -9.74
C ALA A 179 13.47 -21.34 -8.96
N VAL A 180 13.34 -20.03 -8.70
CA VAL A 180 12.11 -19.45 -8.11
C VAL A 180 10.90 -19.79 -8.98
N LYS A 181 10.99 -19.57 -10.29
CA LYS A 181 9.89 -19.88 -11.22
C LYS A 181 9.60 -21.38 -11.36
N ALA A 182 10.61 -22.22 -11.23
CA ALA A 182 10.40 -23.67 -11.20
C ALA A 182 9.70 -24.13 -9.92
N ALA A 183 10.04 -23.52 -8.78
CA ALA A 183 9.42 -23.79 -7.49
C ALA A 183 7.98 -23.24 -7.44
N ASP A 184 7.77 -21.99 -7.86
CA ASP A 184 6.47 -21.33 -7.89
C ASP A 184 6.32 -20.49 -9.17
N PRO A 185 5.67 -21.00 -10.22
CA PRO A 185 5.53 -20.30 -11.50
C PRO A 185 4.79 -18.96 -11.40
N ASN A 186 3.96 -18.76 -10.39
CA ASN A 186 3.19 -17.53 -10.16
C ASN A 186 3.94 -16.50 -9.33
N ARG A 187 5.06 -16.88 -8.69
CA ARG A 187 5.83 -15.98 -7.84
C ARG A 187 6.41 -14.83 -8.64
N ILE A 188 6.09 -13.61 -8.25
CA ILE A 188 6.73 -12.42 -8.79
C ILE A 188 8.13 -12.32 -8.22
N VAL A 189 9.14 -12.19 -9.10
CA VAL A 189 10.55 -12.16 -8.72
C VAL A 189 11.24 -10.92 -9.28
N THR A 190 12.08 -10.31 -8.46
CA THR A 190 12.99 -9.22 -8.82
C THR A 190 14.36 -9.37 -8.18
N ALA A 191 15.30 -8.55 -8.57
CA ALA A 191 16.58 -8.32 -7.90
C ALA A 191 16.88 -6.83 -8.03
N SER A 192 16.92 -6.13 -6.90
CA SER A 192 17.02 -4.67 -6.93
C SER A 192 18.39 -4.19 -7.38
N ASN A 193 18.39 -3.03 -8.03
CA ASN A 193 19.57 -2.37 -8.56
C ASN A 193 19.82 -1.08 -7.80
N SER A 194 21.10 -0.83 -7.46
CA SER A 194 21.53 0.43 -6.85
C SER A 194 21.61 1.57 -7.88
N PRO A 195 21.81 2.82 -7.44
CA PRO A 195 22.07 3.95 -8.34
C PRO A 195 23.35 3.83 -9.18
N ASN A 196 24.23 2.87 -8.86
CA ASN A 196 25.45 2.60 -9.65
C ASN A 196 25.13 1.99 -11.02
N THR A 197 23.97 1.36 -11.16
CA THR A 197 23.44 0.88 -12.44
C THR A 197 22.52 1.94 -13.02
N SER A 198 22.69 2.30 -14.31
CA SER A 198 21.75 3.22 -14.94
C SER A 198 20.35 2.62 -15.04
N PRO A 199 19.28 3.42 -15.04
CA PRO A 199 17.91 2.93 -15.19
C PRO A 199 17.71 2.08 -16.46
N GLU A 200 18.34 2.46 -17.57
CA GLU A 200 18.30 1.71 -18.83
C GLU A 200 18.96 0.33 -18.68
N SER A 201 20.13 0.28 -18.02
CA SER A 201 20.84 -0.98 -17.76
C SER A 201 20.07 -1.87 -16.78
N ALA A 202 19.40 -1.29 -15.79
CA ALA A 202 18.53 -2.02 -14.87
C ALA A 202 17.33 -2.64 -15.62
N ALA A 203 16.71 -1.88 -16.53
CA ALA A 203 15.62 -2.38 -17.37
C ALA A 203 16.05 -3.54 -18.26
N GLN A 204 17.21 -3.41 -18.91
CA GLN A 204 17.77 -4.47 -19.76
C GLN A 204 18.09 -5.72 -18.94
N PHE A 205 18.76 -5.55 -17.79
CA PHE A 205 19.09 -6.64 -16.90
C PHE A 205 17.85 -7.42 -16.42
N THR A 206 16.76 -6.73 -16.14
CA THR A 206 15.49 -7.35 -15.73
C THR A 206 15.00 -8.36 -16.78
N VAL A 207 15.12 -8.03 -18.07
CA VAL A 207 14.76 -8.94 -19.16
C VAL A 207 15.75 -10.09 -19.27
N ASP A 208 17.05 -9.77 -19.30
CA ASP A 208 18.12 -10.75 -19.52
C ASP A 208 18.16 -11.81 -18.41
N ALA A 209 17.86 -11.41 -17.17
CA ALA A 209 17.81 -12.31 -16.02
C ALA A 209 16.45 -13.00 -15.81
N GLY A 210 15.45 -12.74 -16.67
CA GLY A 210 14.11 -13.35 -16.55
C GLY A 210 13.30 -12.89 -15.34
N LEU A 211 13.58 -11.66 -14.84
CA LEU A 211 12.87 -11.06 -13.72
C LEU A 211 11.53 -10.45 -14.17
N ASP A 212 10.56 -10.37 -13.27
CA ASP A 212 9.22 -9.85 -13.56
C ASP A 212 9.09 -8.34 -13.35
N VAL A 213 9.91 -7.76 -12.47
CA VAL A 213 9.81 -6.36 -12.02
C VAL A 213 11.19 -5.72 -12.10
N THR A 214 11.26 -4.48 -12.57
CA THR A 214 12.45 -3.65 -12.49
C THR A 214 12.43 -2.87 -11.17
N ALA A 215 13.05 -3.44 -10.13
CA ALA A 215 13.24 -2.78 -8.85
C ALA A 215 14.52 -1.94 -8.85
N TYR A 216 14.40 -0.68 -8.42
CA TYR A 216 15.46 0.30 -8.55
C TYR A 216 15.54 1.22 -7.33
N HIS A 217 16.77 1.45 -6.86
CA HIS A 217 17.08 2.46 -5.86
C HIS A 217 17.54 3.72 -6.57
N GLU A 218 16.86 4.82 -6.33
CA GLU A 218 17.12 6.04 -7.06
C GLU A 218 18.38 6.76 -6.57
N ASP A 219 18.97 7.58 -7.44
CA ASP A 219 20.05 8.47 -7.07
C ASP A 219 19.58 9.45 -5.98
N ARG A 220 20.33 9.52 -4.90
CA ARG A 220 20.05 10.31 -3.70
C ARG A 220 20.46 11.78 -3.84
N GLY A 221 20.54 12.27 -5.07
CA GLY A 221 20.86 13.67 -5.36
C GLY A 221 19.76 14.64 -4.91
N ALA A 222 20.10 15.93 -4.85
CA ALA A 222 19.21 17.01 -4.36
C ALA A 222 17.85 17.12 -5.10
N ASN A 223 17.71 16.49 -6.24
CA ASN A 223 16.51 16.54 -7.09
C ASN A 223 15.69 15.24 -7.08
N TRP A 224 15.98 14.31 -6.18
CA TRP A 224 15.40 12.97 -6.14
C TRP A 224 13.86 12.93 -6.18
N TYR A 225 13.20 13.96 -5.66
CA TYR A 225 11.73 14.07 -5.59
C TYR A 225 11.08 14.79 -6.77
N LYS A 226 11.88 15.48 -7.61
CA LYS A 226 11.35 16.32 -8.67
C LYS A 226 10.76 15.51 -9.82
N ALA A 227 9.68 16.03 -10.43
CA ALA A 227 8.95 15.39 -11.51
C ALA A 227 9.84 14.99 -12.67
N GLU A 228 10.68 15.91 -13.15
CA GLU A 228 11.59 15.67 -14.28
C GLU A 228 12.56 14.50 -14.03
N GLN A 229 13.13 14.43 -12.82
CA GLN A 229 14.03 13.34 -12.46
C GLN A 229 13.31 12.00 -12.39
N ILE A 230 12.16 11.95 -11.71
CA ILE A 230 11.37 10.71 -11.55
C ILE A 230 10.82 10.25 -12.90
N GLU A 231 10.29 11.14 -13.72
CA GLU A 231 9.78 10.83 -15.05
C GLU A 231 10.87 10.22 -15.93
N ARG A 232 12.08 10.80 -15.93
CA ARG A 232 13.23 10.27 -16.65
C ARG A 232 13.58 8.86 -16.20
N VAL A 233 13.67 8.63 -14.89
CA VAL A 233 13.99 7.32 -14.32
C VAL A 233 12.90 6.30 -14.64
N VAL A 234 11.65 6.59 -14.35
CA VAL A 234 10.53 5.65 -14.57
C VAL A 234 10.37 5.33 -16.06
N THR A 235 10.50 6.32 -16.94
CA THR A 235 10.45 6.10 -18.40
C THR A 235 11.53 5.13 -18.85
N ALA A 236 12.75 5.26 -18.31
CA ALA A 236 13.86 4.38 -18.66
C ALA A 236 13.64 2.95 -18.11
N LEU A 237 13.20 2.82 -16.86
CA LEU A 237 12.91 1.51 -16.24
C LEU A 237 11.80 0.74 -16.98
N LYS A 238 10.82 1.44 -17.53
CA LYS A 238 9.65 0.84 -18.21
C LYS A 238 9.91 0.45 -19.67
N ARG A 239 11.07 0.76 -20.24
CA ARG A 239 11.39 0.43 -21.66
C ARG A 239 11.28 -1.06 -21.98
N ASN A 240 11.39 -1.91 -20.98
CA ASN A 240 11.27 -3.37 -21.10
C ASN A 240 9.82 -3.88 -21.01
N GLY A 241 8.82 -3.01 -20.81
CA GLY A 241 7.40 -3.37 -20.65
C GLY A 241 7.06 -4.03 -19.30
N ARG A 242 7.99 -3.99 -18.33
CA ARG A 242 7.81 -4.56 -16.99
C ARG A 242 7.43 -3.47 -15.98
N PRO A 243 6.79 -3.83 -14.85
CA PRO A 243 6.55 -2.90 -13.75
C PRO A 243 7.85 -2.25 -13.27
N ALA A 244 7.85 -0.92 -13.13
CA ALA A 244 8.92 -0.17 -12.49
C ALA A 244 8.58 0.04 -11.01
N TYR A 245 9.44 -0.41 -10.12
CA TYR A 245 9.28 -0.26 -8.68
C TYR A 245 10.44 0.54 -8.10
N LEU A 246 10.13 1.74 -7.58
CA LEU A 246 11.08 2.63 -6.92
C LEU A 246 11.15 2.24 -5.44
N GLN A 247 12.17 1.45 -5.07
CA GLN A 247 12.24 0.82 -3.75
C GLN A 247 12.90 1.67 -2.67
N GLU A 248 13.91 2.46 -3.03
CA GLU A 248 14.66 3.28 -2.09
C GLU A 248 14.98 4.65 -2.70
N PRO A 249 13.98 5.55 -2.80
CA PRO A 249 14.18 6.85 -3.43
C PRO A 249 15.16 7.75 -2.68
N THR A 250 15.28 7.58 -1.37
CA THR A 250 16.22 8.36 -0.55
C THR A 250 16.44 7.72 0.82
N ARG A 251 17.46 8.18 1.54
CA ARG A 251 17.78 7.76 2.91
C ARG A 251 17.81 8.94 3.87
N PHE A 252 17.45 8.68 5.10
CA PHE A 252 17.67 9.60 6.22
C PHE A 252 19.05 9.31 6.88
N PRO A 253 19.80 10.24 7.49
CA PRO A 253 19.41 11.63 7.69
C PRO A 253 19.53 12.45 6.41
N PHE A 254 18.44 13.17 6.12
CA PHE A 254 18.51 14.15 5.05
C PHE A 254 19.38 15.31 5.45
N PRO A 255 19.90 16.07 4.49
CA PRO A 255 20.32 17.43 4.75
C PRO A 255 19.20 18.14 5.52
N SER A 256 19.56 19.00 6.45
CA SER A 256 18.62 19.79 7.28
C SER A 256 17.59 20.60 6.48
N THR A 257 17.74 20.64 5.17
CA THR A 257 16.87 21.29 4.20
C THR A 257 15.77 20.39 3.63
N ASP A 258 15.82 19.08 3.88
CA ASP A 258 14.79 18.18 3.36
C ASP A 258 13.50 18.31 4.15
N ARG A 259 12.42 18.39 3.39
CA ARG A 259 11.08 18.62 3.89
C ARG A 259 10.25 17.37 3.72
N SER A 260 9.33 17.18 4.64
CA SER A 260 8.38 16.05 4.61
C SER A 260 7.56 15.99 3.33
N ASP A 261 7.28 17.13 2.71
CA ASP A 261 6.53 17.20 1.46
C ASP A 261 7.30 16.60 0.26
N TYR A 262 8.63 16.46 0.33
CA TYR A 262 9.40 15.82 -0.74
C TYR A 262 9.02 14.36 -0.94
N PHE A 263 8.72 13.61 0.11
CA PHE A 263 8.22 12.23 -0.01
C PHE A 263 6.85 12.18 -0.69
N ARG A 264 5.95 13.09 -0.32
CA ARG A 264 4.64 13.21 -0.94
C ARG A 264 4.77 13.55 -2.42
N ILE A 265 5.63 14.52 -2.76
CA ILE A 265 5.90 14.93 -4.14
C ILE A 265 6.53 13.77 -4.93
N ALA A 266 7.50 13.05 -4.35
CA ALA A 266 8.13 11.90 -5.00
C ALA A 266 7.11 10.80 -5.31
N ARG A 267 6.29 10.41 -4.33
CA ARG A 267 5.23 9.40 -4.51
C ARG A 267 4.23 9.82 -5.60
N MET A 268 3.80 11.08 -5.59
CA MET A 268 2.92 11.65 -6.59
C MET A 268 3.53 11.57 -7.98
N ASN A 269 4.78 12.03 -8.12
CA ASN A 269 5.49 12.02 -9.40
C ASN A 269 5.77 10.59 -9.90
N ALA A 270 6.04 9.63 -9.00
CA ALA A 270 6.19 8.23 -9.35
C ALA A 270 4.89 7.66 -9.96
N LYS A 271 3.74 7.89 -9.33
CA LYS A 271 2.44 7.49 -9.89
C LYS A 271 2.18 8.17 -11.23
N ARG A 272 2.37 9.48 -11.33
CA ARG A 272 2.17 10.26 -12.55
C ARG A 272 3.05 9.78 -13.72
N ALA A 273 4.31 9.46 -13.45
CA ALA A 273 5.23 8.90 -14.42
C ALA A 273 4.88 7.46 -14.83
N GLY A 274 3.95 6.83 -14.14
CA GLY A 274 3.48 5.48 -14.42
C GLY A 274 4.32 4.39 -13.78
N ALA A 275 5.03 4.65 -12.68
CA ALA A 275 5.59 3.58 -11.86
C ALA A 275 4.49 2.63 -11.36
N ALA A 276 4.84 1.38 -11.14
CA ALA A 276 3.93 0.38 -10.58
C ALA A 276 3.87 0.47 -9.05
N ALA A 277 4.98 0.86 -8.42
CA ALA A 277 5.07 1.05 -6.97
C ALA A 277 6.14 2.08 -6.59
N TRP A 278 6.00 2.56 -5.38
CA TRP A 278 6.94 3.43 -4.70
C TRP A 278 7.01 3.06 -3.21
N CYS A 279 8.21 3.05 -2.63
CA CYS A 279 8.41 2.66 -1.24
C CYS A 279 8.87 3.86 -0.40
N PHE A 280 8.19 4.11 0.69
CA PHE A 280 8.67 5.03 1.71
C PHE A 280 9.85 4.40 2.45
N HIS A 281 11.03 4.93 2.20
CA HIS A 281 12.28 4.42 2.76
C HIS A 281 13.05 5.54 3.42
N THR A 282 13.45 5.34 4.67
CA THR A 282 14.34 6.23 5.42
C THR A 282 15.38 5.38 6.16
N GLU A 283 16.61 5.87 6.35
CA GLU A 283 17.64 5.11 7.10
C GLU A 283 17.33 4.95 8.58
N LEU A 284 16.62 5.91 9.14
CA LEU A 284 16.06 5.77 10.49
C LEU A 284 14.75 5.01 10.48
N GLY A 285 14.33 4.60 9.34
CA GLY A 285 13.20 3.84 8.91
C GLY A 285 12.30 3.26 9.98
N PHE A 286 11.48 2.38 9.56
CA PHE A 286 10.69 1.57 10.46
C PHE A 286 11.58 0.44 11.03
N ASP A 287 12.58 0.83 11.83
CA ASP A 287 13.40 -0.13 12.58
C ASP A 287 12.78 -0.35 13.96
N VAL A 288 12.12 -1.48 14.12
CA VAL A 288 11.41 -1.83 15.36
C VAL A 288 12.35 -2.01 16.54
N ARG A 289 13.59 -2.43 16.28
CA ARG A 289 14.61 -2.61 17.34
C ARG A 289 14.93 -1.30 18.02
N ASP A 290 15.01 -0.23 17.23
CA ASP A 290 15.22 1.11 17.75
C ASP A 290 13.95 1.75 18.30
N THR A 291 12.78 1.17 18.07
CA THR A 291 11.46 1.71 18.42
C THR A 291 11.22 3.14 17.93
N THR A 292 12.08 3.60 17.03
CA THR A 292 12.19 5.04 16.71
C THR A 292 11.08 5.48 15.79
N PHE A 293 10.76 4.70 14.74
CA PHE A 293 9.74 5.12 13.78
C PHE A 293 8.34 5.14 14.39
N LYS A 294 7.91 4.07 15.06
CA LYS A 294 6.61 4.00 15.75
C LYS A 294 6.49 5.08 16.82
N ARG A 295 7.53 5.29 17.64
CA ARG A 295 7.57 6.39 18.63
C ARG A 295 7.57 7.76 17.98
N ARG A 296 8.30 7.94 16.89
CA ARG A 296 8.33 9.20 16.15
C ARG A 296 7.00 9.51 15.52
N LEU A 297 6.31 8.51 14.91
CA LEU A 297 4.95 8.67 14.43
C LEU A 297 3.98 9.00 15.56
N ALA A 298 4.01 8.27 16.67
CA ALA A 298 3.18 8.54 17.84
C ALA A 298 3.44 9.92 18.43
N ALA A 299 4.69 10.37 18.46
CA ALA A 299 5.10 11.71 18.88
C ALA A 299 4.88 12.79 17.83
N ARG A 300 4.38 12.43 16.62
CA ARG A 300 4.18 13.34 15.48
C ARG A 300 5.47 14.05 15.07
N VAL A 301 6.58 13.35 15.13
CA VAL A 301 7.89 13.92 14.73
C VAL A 301 7.97 14.01 13.21
N GLN A 302 8.36 15.17 12.69
CA GLN A 302 8.62 15.42 11.27
C GLN A 302 9.94 14.76 10.84
N PRO A 303 10.10 14.36 9.56
CA PRO A 303 9.14 14.50 8.44
C PRO A 303 8.16 13.35 8.27
N GLU A 304 8.37 12.21 8.95
CA GLU A 304 7.62 10.97 8.70
C GLU A 304 6.14 11.12 9.02
N TRP A 305 5.81 11.79 10.13
CA TRP A 305 4.41 12.00 10.52
C TRP A 305 3.61 12.74 9.45
N SER A 306 4.19 13.79 8.88
CA SER A 306 3.54 14.58 7.84
C SER A 306 3.23 13.74 6.61
N PHE A 307 4.15 12.86 6.20
CA PHE A 307 3.93 11.95 5.09
C PHE A 307 2.80 10.95 5.39
N VAL A 308 2.89 10.27 6.54
CA VAL A 308 1.93 9.21 6.90
C VAL A 308 0.52 9.77 7.10
N SER A 309 0.39 10.96 7.71
CA SER A 309 -0.91 11.58 7.94
C SER A 309 -1.66 12.02 6.67
N GLU A 310 -0.94 12.13 5.55
CA GLU A 310 -1.50 12.54 4.26
C GLU A 310 -1.82 11.35 3.33
N LEU A 311 -1.51 10.10 3.73
CA LEU A 311 -1.76 8.94 2.88
C LEU A 311 -3.25 8.62 2.72
N VAL A 312 -4.04 8.85 3.78
CA VAL A 312 -5.49 8.70 3.75
C VAL A 312 -6.11 10.10 3.80
N ALA A 313 -6.70 10.52 2.70
CA ALA A 313 -7.38 11.79 2.64
C ALA A 313 -8.72 11.71 3.37
N ARG A 314 -8.93 12.58 4.34
CA ARG A 314 -10.24 12.87 4.92
C ARG A 314 -10.71 14.19 4.37
N ILE A 315 -11.91 14.19 3.79
CA ILE A 315 -12.45 15.33 3.09
C ILE A 315 -13.88 15.60 3.52
N HIS A 316 -14.31 16.83 3.29
CA HIS A 316 -15.71 17.19 3.18
C HIS A 316 -15.99 17.51 1.73
N LEU A 317 -17.17 17.17 1.25
CA LEU A 317 -17.65 17.54 -0.08
C LEU A 317 -18.71 18.64 0.09
N ARG A 318 -18.35 19.87 -0.29
CA ARG A 318 -19.24 21.02 -0.27
C ARG A 318 -19.97 21.16 -1.59
N THR A 319 -21.26 21.32 -1.55
CA THR A 319 -22.10 21.53 -2.74
C THR A 319 -21.82 22.87 -3.42
N SER A 320 -22.20 22.99 -4.68
CA SER A 320 -21.92 24.18 -5.50
C SER A 320 -22.65 25.47 -5.03
N ASP A 321 -23.60 25.35 -4.11
CA ASP A 321 -24.20 26.57 -3.47
C ASP A 321 -23.23 27.18 -2.43
N GLY A 322 -22.12 26.52 -2.13
CA GLY A 322 -21.11 26.96 -1.17
C GLY A 322 -21.53 26.89 0.30
N MET A 323 -22.71 26.34 0.60
CA MET A 323 -23.29 26.37 1.94
C MET A 323 -23.51 24.98 2.56
N HIS A 324 -23.76 23.95 1.76
CA HIS A 324 -24.13 22.64 2.26
C HIS A 324 -23.02 21.60 2.02
N TYR A 325 -23.03 20.55 2.82
CA TYR A 325 -22.07 19.45 2.78
C TYR A 325 -22.80 18.12 2.64
N LEU A 326 -22.18 17.20 1.92
CA LEU A 326 -22.63 15.80 1.88
C LEU A 326 -22.49 15.20 3.28
N VAL A 327 -23.53 14.53 3.74
CA VAL A 327 -23.60 13.87 5.03
C VAL A 327 -24.05 12.42 4.87
N ALA A 328 -23.35 11.48 5.50
CA ALA A 328 -23.84 10.14 5.73
C ALA A 328 -24.69 10.14 7.01
N GLU A 329 -26.00 10.01 6.91
CA GLU A 329 -26.89 10.07 8.07
C GLU A 329 -26.54 8.99 9.12
N GLY A 330 -26.48 9.40 10.38
CA GLY A 330 -26.05 8.53 11.47
C GLY A 330 -24.54 8.24 11.51
N GLY A 331 -23.77 8.84 10.60
CA GLY A 331 -22.36 8.54 10.41
C GLY A 331 -22.11 7.39 9.44
N GLY A 332 -23.18 6.80 8.89
CA GLY A 332 -23.25 5.67 7.97
C GLY A 332 -24.44 4.77 8.27
N GLY A 333 -24.59 3.69 7.49
CA GLY A 333 -25.73 2.76 7.60
C GLY A 333 -27.05 3.30 7.07
N GLY A 334 -27.09 4.50 6.44
CA GLY A 334 -28.31 5.17 6.02
C GLY A 334 -28.21 5.95 4.70
N ALA A 335 -29.11 6.93 4.57
CA ALA A 335 -29.18 7.81 3.41
C ALA A 335 -27.97 8.79 3.38
N VAL A 336 -27.66 9.26 2.18
CA VAL A 336 -26.76 10.41 1.97
C VAL A 336 -27.60 11.63 1.61
N LEU A 337 -27.38 12.73 2.32
CA LEU A 337 -28.05 14.02 2.10
C LEU A 337 -27.02 15.12 1.86
N ALA A 338 -27.48 16.31 1.49
CA ALA A 338 -26.63 17.49 1.32
C ALA A 338 -27.28 18.69 2.04
N ASP A 339 -27.65 18.55 3.30
CA ASP A 339 -28.44 19.52 4.05
C ASP A 339 -27.71 20.12 5.26
N ARG A 340 -26.47 19.77 5.50
CA ARG A 340 -25.66 20.28 6.61
C ARG A 340 -24.88 21.51 6.20
N ARG A 341 -24.95 22.55 7.03
CA ARG A 341 -24.23 23.82 6.80
C ARG A 341 -22.85 23.88 7.45
N PHE A 342 -22.54 22.96 8.33
CA PHE A 342 -21.25 22.89 9.00
C PHE A 342 -20.77 21.46 8.98
N PRO A 343 -19.51 21.22 8.56
CA PRO A 343 -18.96 19.87 8.55
C PRO A 343 -18.68 19.39 9.96
N GLY A 344 -19.02 18.15 10.24
CA GLY A 344 -18.79 17.42 11.46
C GLY A 344 -18.32 16.01 11.18
N PRO A 345 -18.38 15.09 12.16
CA PRO A 345 -17.95 13.71 11.96
C PRO A 345 -18.69 12.95 10.85
N TRP A 346 -19.97 13.23 10.64
CA TRP A 346 -20.80 12.55 9.63
C TRP A 346 -20.60 13.09 8.21
N GLU A 347 -20.08 14.30 8.09
CA GLU A 347 -19.68 14.96 6.84
C GLU A 347 -18.22 14.70 6.49
N THR A 348 -17.45 14.09 7.42
CA THR A 348 -16.08 13.73 7.20
C THR A 348 -16.00 12.37 6.52
N LEU A 349 -15.58 12.37 5.26
CA LEU A 349 -15.50 11.19 4.41
C LEU A 349 -14.05 10.75 4.26
N THR A 350 -13.82 9.44 4.28
CA THR A 350 -12.54 8.85 3.87
C THR A 350 -12.53 8.73 2.35
N PHE A 351 -11.62 9.44 1.69
CA PHE A 351 -11.48 9.47 0.23
C PHE A 351 -10.32 8.57 -0.19
N THR A 352 -10.63 7.40 -0.74
CA THR A 352 -9.63 6.36 -1.01
C THR A 352 -9.52 6.08 -2.51
N SER A 353 -8.31 6.19 -3.07
CA SER A 353 -8.03 5.74 -4.44
C SER A 353 -8.06 4.21 -4.52
N ILE A 354 -8.93 3.66 -5.38
CA ILE A 354 -8.96 2.24 -5.73
C ILE A 354 -7.76 1.91 -6.63
N ASP A 355 -7.36 2.86 -7.49
CA ASP A 355 -6.19 2.74 -8.35
C ASP A 355 -4.86 2.93 -7.61
N GLY A 356 -4.94 3.23 -6.31
CA GLY A 356 -3.80 3.43 -5.41
C GLY A 356 -3.13 4.79 -5.54
N GLY A 357 -2.37 5.16 -4.51
CA GLY A 357 -1.64 6.43 -4.48
C GLY A 357 -2.52 7.68 -4.40
N PRO A 358 -1.97 8.87 -4.70
CA PRO A 358 -2.73 10.12 -4.79
C PRO A 358 -3.81 10.04 -5.85
N VAL A 359 -4.95 10.70 -5.62
CA VAL A 359 -6.09 10.72 -6.55
C VAL A 359 -5.88 11.77 -7.63
N PHE A 360 -6.07 11.39 -8.90
CA PHE A 360 -6.06 12.27 -10.07
C PHE A 360 -7.39 12.21 -10.81
N ALA A 361 -7.58 13.09 -11.76
CA ALA A 361 -8.70 13.00 -12.70
C ALA A 361 -8.68 11.63 -13.41
N GLY A 362 -9.84 10.98 -13.48
CA GLY A 362 -10.00 9.65 -14.06
C GLY A 362 -9.72 8.48 -13.12
N ASP A 363 -9.15 8.70 -11.94
CA ASP A 363 -8.97 7.64 -10.95
C ASP A 363 -10.31 7.15 -10.38
N ARG A 364 -10.35 5.86 -10.08
CA ARG A 364 -11.45 5.23 -9.33
C ARG A 364 -11.24 5.43 -7.84
N VAL A 365 -12.31 5.81 -7.15
CA VAL A 365 -12.30 6.11 -5.72
C VAL A 365 -13.47 5.45 -5.00
N SER A 366 -13.34 5.29 -3.70
CA SER A 366 -14.44 5.02 -2.78
C SER A 366 -14.55 6.12 -1.73
N LEU A 367 -15.76 6.35 -1.25
CA LEU A 367 -16.08 7.27 -0.16
C LEU A 367 -16.52 6.46 1.05
N GLY A 368 -15.73 6.49 2.13
CA GLY A 368 -16.06 5.84 3.38
C GLY A 368 -16.69 6.82 4.37
N ALA A 369 -17.78 6.44 5.00
CA ALA A 369 -18.43 7.16 6.08
C ALA A 369 -17.70 6.93 7.43
N SER A 370 -18.06 7.69 8.46
CA SER A 370 -17.34 7.68 9.74
C SER A 370 -17.50 6.38 10.56
N ASP A 371 -18.53 5.61 10.28
CA ASP A 371 -18.79 4.30 10.94
C ASP A 371 -18.15 3.10 10.18
N GLY A 372 -17.52 3.36 9.02
CA GLY A 372 -16.88 2.36 8.18
C GLY A 372 -17.72 1.85 7.00
N HIS A 373 -18.98 2.27 6.85
CA HIS A 373 -19.75 2.00 5.64
C HIS A 373 -19.27 2.84 4.46
N PHE A 374 -19.54 2.37 3.24
CA PHE A 374 -19.17 3.06 2.01
C PHE A 374 -20.39 3.62 1.29
N PHE A 375 -20.18 4.73 0.58
CA PHE A 375 -21.16 5.30 -0.33
C PHE A 375 -21.43 4.33 -1.47
N ARG A 376 -22.70 4.14 -1.78
CA ARG A 376 -23.19 3.17 -2.75
C ARG A 376 -24.19 3.79 -3.69
N ALA A 377 -23.92 3.67 -4.98
CA ALA A 377 -24.88 3.97 -6.04
C ALA A 377 -25.83 2.78 -6.18
N GLU A 378 -27.07 2.90 -5.67
CA GLU A 378 -28.03 1.80 -5.73
C GLU A 378 -28.30 1.39 -7.19
N ALA A 379 -28.29 0.07 -7.43
CA ALA A 379 -28.39 -0.56 -8.76
C ALA A 379 -27.31 -0.12 -9.77
N GLY A 380 -26.20 0.45 -9.30
CA GLY A 380 -25.13 0.97 -10.16
C GLY A 380 -25.41 2.35 -10.76
N GLY A 381 -26.43 3.06 -10.28
CA GLY A 381 -26.84 4.37 -10.72
C GLY A 381 -28.30 4.45 -11.18
N GLY A 382 -28.78 5.63 -11.46
CA GLY A 382 -30.18 5.91 -11.77
C GLY A 382 -31.10 5.91 -10.55
N GLY A 383 -30.56 5.95 -9.32
CA GLY A 383 -31.32 5.84 -8.07
C GLY A 383 -30.67 6.55 -6.89
N ALA A 384 -30.96 6.05 -5.69
CA ALA A 384 -30.48 6.63 -4.45
C ALA A 384 -28.96 6.49 -4.29
N LEU A 385 -28.36 7.43 -3.57
CA LEU A 385 -27.05 7.30 -2.97
C LEU A 385 -27.24 6.97 -1.49
N THR A 386 -26.63 5.87 -1.04
CA THR A 386 -26.69 5.43 0.36
C THR A 386 -25.27 5.25 0.92
N ALA A 387 -25.12 5.19 2.23
CA ALA A 387 -23.87 4.87 2.92
C ALA A 387 -24.02 3.54 3.67
N THR A 388 -24.46 2.47 2.99
CA THR A 388 -24.88 1.21 3.62
C THR A 388 -23.99 0.03 3.31
N ALA A 389 -22.98 0.18 2.42
CA ALA A 389 -22.15 -0.94 2.01
C ALA A 389 -21.02 -1.19 3.03
N GLU A 390 -20.81 -2.45 3.41
CA GLU A 390 -19.73 -2.88 4.31
C GLU A 390 -18.41 -3.13 3.58
N ALA A 391 -18.43 -3.16 2.25
CA ALA A 391 -17.24 -3.39 1.42
C ALA A 391 -17.35 -2.63 0.09
N VAL A 392 -16.21 -2.34 -0.51
CA VAL A 392 -16.13 -1.67 -1.80
C VAL A 392 -16.29 -2.71 -2.92
N GLY A 393 -17.31 -2.52 -3.75
CA GLY A 393 -17.58 -3.25 -4.98
C GLY A 393 -17.81 -2.29 -6.15
N ALA A 394 -18.45 -2.76 -7.22
CA ALA A 394 -18.70 -1.95 -8.40
C ALA A 394 -19.62 -0.74 -8.13
N TRP A 395 -20.57 -0.89 -7.22
CA TRP A 395 -21.54 0.18 -6.90
C TRP A 395 -21.00 1.20 -5.89
N GLU A 396 -19.92 0.90 -5.20
CA GLU A 396 -19.19 1.76 -4.26
C GLU A 396 -17.97 2.42 -4.91
N THR A 397 -17.78 2.14 -6.21
CA THR A 397 -16.69 2.68 -7.02
C THR A 397 -17.18 3.86 -7.86
N PHE A 398 -16.50 5.00 -7.69
CA PHE A 398 -16.78 6.20 -8.47
C PHE A 398 -15.52 6.64 -9.22
N VAL A 399 -15.68 7.27 -10.36
CA VAL A 399 -14.60 7.88 -11.13
C VAL A 399 -14.62 9.39 -10.87
N VAL A 400 -13.43 9.95 -10.58
CA VAL A 400 -13.29 11.39 -10.33
C VAL A 400 -13.13 12.14 -11.64
N GLU A 401 -13.91 13.18 -11.83
CA GLU A 401 -13.74 14.16 -12.90
C GLU A 401 -13.41 15.53 -12.33
N THR A 402 -12.40 16.17 -12.90
CA THR A 402 -11.99 17.54 -12.55
C THR A 402 -11.21 18.15 -13.70
N ASN A 403 -11.17 19.46 -13.76
CA ASN A 403 -10.32 20.23 -14.69
C ASN A 403 -8.92 20.48 -14.11
N HIS A 404 -8.64 20.05 -12.87
CA HIS A 404 -7.34 20.20 -12.27
C HIS A 404 -6.37 19.14 -12.82
N ALA A 405 -5.21 19.58 -13.31
CA ALA A 405 -4.21 18.68 -13.88
C ALA A 405 -3.31 17.96 -12.83
N GLY A 406 -3.40 18.36 -11.56
CA GLY A 406 -2.65 17.79 -10.41
C GLY A 406 -3.42 16.71 -9.68
N PRO A 407 -2.87 16.19 -8.56
CA PRO A 407 -3.64 15.39 -7.62
C PRO A 407 -4.71 16.25 -6.97
N ILE A 408 -5.84 15.64 -6.65
CA ILE A 408 -6.95 16.33 -5.97
C ILE A 408 -6.45 16.94 -4.65
N ALA A 409 -6.73 18.20 -4.46
CA ALA A 409 -6.29 19.03 -3.33
C ALA A 409 -7.44 19.83 -2.73
N ASP A 410 -7.14 20.53 -1.62
CA ASP A 410 -8.07 21.44 -0.97
C ASP A 410 -8.52 22.56 -1.93
N GLY A 411 -9.82 22.81 -2.01
CA GLY A 411 -10.43 23.79 -2.90
C GLY A 411 -10.73 23.33 -4.32
N ASP A 412 -10.33 22.11 -4.71
CA ASP A 412 -10.61 21.59 -6.04
C ASP A 412 -12.09 21.29 -6.24
N GLN A 413 -12.57 21.57 -7.46
CA GLN A 413 -13.92 21.20 -7.89
C GLN A 413 -13.86 19.83 -8.56
N ILE A 414 -14.67 18.89 -8.08
CA ILE A 414 -14.76 17.54 -8.61
C ILE A 414 -16.21 17.16 -8.91
N ALA A 415 -16.39 16.28 -9.88
CA ALA A 415 -17.60 15.47 -10.03
C ALA A 415 -17.27 14.00 -9.82
N LEU A 416 -18.24 13.25 -9.33
CA LEU A 416 -18.11 11.81 -9.07
C LEU A 416 -19.16 11.07 -9.87
N ARG A 417 -18.72 10.17 -10.75
CA ARG A 417 -19.62 9.36 -11.56
C ARG A 417 -19.38 7.87 -11.34
N THR A 418 -20.37 7.06 -11.62
CA THR A 418 -20.24 5.60 -11.64
C THR A 418 -19.27 5.14 -12.74
N ASP A 419 -18.65 3.98 -12.54
CA ASP A 419 -17.80 3.32 -13.54
C ASP A 419 -18.65 2.38 -14.44
N THR A 420 -19.74 2.94 -14.97
CA THR A 420 -20.71 2.27 -15.86
C THR A 420 -20.78 2.98 -17.21
N ASP A 421 -21.31 2.29 -18.22
CA ASP A 421 -21.57 2.88 -19.54
C ASP A 421 -23.08 2.70 -19.89
N PRO A 422 -23.87 3.80 -19.96
CA PRO A 422 -23.50 5.19 -19.67
C PRO A 422 -23.25 5.43 -18.18
N PRO A 423 -22.41 6.43 -17.82
CA PRO A 423 -22.15 6.80 -16.43
C PRO A 423 -23.31 7.61 -15.82
N TRP A 424 -23.40 7.53 -14.49
CA TRP A 424 -24.32 8.33 -13.69
C TRP A 424 -23.55 9.16 -12.68
N TYR A 425 -23.92 10.41 -12.47
CA TYR A 425 -23.24 11.32 -11.56
C TYR A 425 -23.98 11.45 -10.24
N ILE A 426 -23.21 11.59 -9.15
CA ILE A 426 -23.75 12.00 -7.85
C ILE A 426 -24.29 13.42 -8.00
N THR A 427 -25.58 13.62 -7.71
CA THR A 427 -26.32 14.85 -7.88
C THR A 427 -26.85 15.32 -6.54
N ALA A 428 -26.47 16.51 -6.08
CA ALA A 428 -27.09 17.19 -4.95
C ALA A 428 -28.26 18.06 -5.48
N ASP A 429 -29.49 17.65 -5.18
CA ASP A 429 -30.68 18.34 -5.67
C ASP A 429 -30.65 19.83 -5.28
N GLN A 430 -31.00 20.71 -6.24
CA GLN A 430 -30.99 22.16 -6.12
C GLN A 430 -29.64 22.78 -5.68
N SER A 431 -28.54 22.14 -6.00
CA SER A 431 -27.18 22.51 -5.56
C SER A 431 -26.94 22.39 -4.05
N GLY A 432 -27.80 21.73 -3.30
CA GLY A 432 -27.69 21.51 -1.86
C GLY A 432 -28.96 21.87 -1.08
N GLY A 433 -28.98 21.55 0.19
CA GLY A 433 -30.13 21.74 1.08
C GLY A 433 -31.23 20.68 0.94
N ALA A 434 -30.95 19.59 0.19
CA ALA A 434 -31.94 18.55 -0.14
C ALA A 434 -31.32 17.16 -0.26
N SER A 435 -32.01 16.27 -0.97
CA SER A 435 -31.59 14.90 -1.23
C SER A 435 -30.34 14.81 -2.14
N VAL A 436 -29.63 13.69 -2.04
CA VAL A 436 -28.55 13.32 -2.95
C VAL A 436 -28.91 12.00 -3.61
N ALA A 437 -28.72 11.93 -4.91
CA ALA A 437 -28.98 10.73 -5.71
C ALA A 437 -27.89 10.53 -6.78
N VAL A 438 -27.89 9.41 -7.46
CA VAL A 438 -26.95 9.11 -8.55
C VAL A 438 -27.73 9.10 -9.86
N VAL A 439 -28.14 10.27 -10.33
CA VAL A 439 -29.11 10.45 -11.42
C VAL A 439 -28.66 11.43 -12.52
N GLY A 440 -27.55 12.14 -12.30
CA GLY A 440 -27.01 13.06 -13.30
C GLY A 440 -26.44 12.32 -14.51
N HIS A 441 -26.57 12.91 -15.70
CA HIS A 441 -26.02 12.36 -16.95
C HIS A 441 -24.78 13.12 -17.44
N ALA A 442 -24.44 14.22 -16.79
CA ALA A 442 -23.26 15.01 -17.06
C ALA A 442 -22.89 15.83 -15.82
N ALA A 443 -21.63 16.22 -15.71
CA ALA A 443 -21.18 17.12 -14.66
C ALA A 443 -21.77 18.52 -14.90
N GLY A 444 -22.63 18.97 -14.00
CA GLY A 444 -23.21 20.29 -13.94
C GLY A 444 -23.09 20.89 -12.54
N PRO A 445 -23.72 22.04 -12.24
CA PRO A 445 -23.64 22.64 -10.92
C PRO A 445 -24.13 21.72 -9.79
N TRP A 446 -25.08 20.85 -10.03
CA TRP A 446 -25.63 19.94 -9.02
C TRP A 446 -24.76 18.70 -8.81
N GLU A 447 -23.90 18.37 -9.77
CA GLU A 447 -22.96 17.23 -9.76
C GLU A 447 -21.55 17.64 -9.33
N THR A 448 -21.33 18.96 -9.13
CA THR A 448 -19.99 19.47 -8.79
C THR A 448 -19.89 19.77 -7.30
N PHE A 449 -18.83 19.29 -6.69
CA PHE A 449 -18.53 19.44 -5.28
C PHE A 449 -17.14 20.04 -5.11
N GLU A 450 -16.99 20.93 -4.13
CA GLU A 450 -15.69 21.41 -3.69
C GLU A 450 -15.11 20.47 -2.63
N VAL A 451 -13.89 20.04 -2.86
CA VAL A 451 -13.13 19.25 -1.89
C VAL A 451 -12.58 20.17 -0.82
N ILE A 452 -12.92 19.90 0.43
CA ILE A 452 -12.32 20.55 1.58
C ILE A 452 -11.57 19.47 2.36
N VAL A 453 -10.25 19.57 2.40
CA VAL A 453 -9.43 18.62 3.17
C VAL A 453 -9.70 18.87 4.65
N ALA A 454 -10.30 17.89 5.30
CA ALA A 454 -10.46 17.93 6.74
C ALA A 454 -9.06 18.02 7.37
N ALA A 455 -8.83 18.99 8.25
CA ALA A 455 -7.57 19.11 8.96
C ALA A 455 -7.20 17.75 9.51
N ALA A 456 -5.96 17.31 9.26
CA ALA A 456 -5.46 16.02 9.73
C ALA A 456 -5.90 15.87 11.18
N ALA A 457 -6.79 14.91 11.44
CA ALA A 457 -7.43 14.78 12.72
C ALA A 457 -6.33 14.78 13.78
N SER A 458 -6.37 15.74 14.67
CA SER A 458 -5.53 15.76 15.87
C SER A 458 -5.74 14.50 16.74
N GLU A 459 -6.56 13.58 16.27
CA GLU A 459 -7.06 12.39 16.89
C GLU A 459 -7.00 11.14 16.01
N LEU A 460 -5.86 10.85 15.38
CA LEU A 460 -5.44 9.46 15.38
C LEU A 460 -5.07 9.16 16.85
N ARG A 461 -6.07 8.88 17.66
CA ARG A 461 -5.84 8.21 18.94
C ARG A 461 -5.41 6.80 18.61
N LEU A 462 -4.13 6.66 18.29
CA LEU A 462 -3.48 5.38 18.48
C LEU A 462 -3.69 5.05 19.97
N PRO A 463 -4.11 3.86 20.33
CA PRO A 463 -3.96 3.42 21.70
C PRO A 463 -2.47 3.58 22.02
N ILE A 464 -2.13 4.56 22.86
CA ILE A 464 -0.77 4.71 23.38
C ILE A 464 -0.59 3.45 24.22
N PRO A 465 0.29 2.50 23.85
CA PRO A 465 0.60 1.41 24.74
C PRO A 465 1.07 2.03 26.05
N ASP A 466 0.58 1.55 27.16
CA ASP A 466 1.03 1.99 28.46
C ASP A 466 2.52 1.73 28.61
N LEU A 467 3.32 2.77 28.41
CA LEU A 467 4.78 2.70 28.43
C LEU A 467 5.35 2.75 29.87
N THR A 468 4.52 2.68 30.90
CA THR A 468 4.96 2.74 32.29
C THR A 468 5.72 1.50 32.75
N GLY A 469 5.75 0.42 31.96
CA GLY A 469 6.43 -0.85 32.25
C GLY A 469 7.83 -1.03 31.68
N ILE A 470 8.34 -0.10 30.86
CA ILE A 470 9.69 -0.23 30.28
C ILE A 470 10.71 0.37 31.26
N GLY A 471 11.41 -0.54 31.95
CA GLY A 471 12.52 -0.18 32.82
C GLY A 471 13.56 0.68 32.11
N ARG A 472 14.17 1.59 32.88
CA ARG A 472 15.27 2.45 32.47
C ARG A 472 16.35 1.62 31.80
N PHE A 473 16.50 1.74 30.48
CA PHE A 473 17.73 1.29 29.81
C PHE A 473 18.78 2.38 30.00
N ASP A 474 19.90 1.92 30.53
CA ASP A 474 21.02 2.74 30.94
C ASP A 474 21.80 3.28 29.75
N ALA A 475 22.51 4.39 29.98
CA ALA A 475 23.10 5.27 28.97
C ALA A 475 24.39 4.76 28.30
N ASP A 476 24.60 3.45 28.18
CA ASP A 476 25.87 2.89 27.68
C ASP A 476 25.97 2.62 26.19
N CYS A 477 24.93 2.85 25.41
CA CYS A 477 24.96 2.68 23.95
C CYS A 477 25.63 3.82 23.15
N ARG A 478 26.25 4.80 23.80
CA ARG A 478 27.00 5.85 23.09
C ARG A 478 28.42 5.47 22.65
N ARG A 479 28.87 4.24 22.87
CA ARG A 479 30.23 3.80 22.54
C ARG A 479 30.39 2.93 21.29
N ALA A 480 29.34 2.43 20.69
CA ALA A 480 29.41 1.59 19.48
C ALA A 480 29.37 2.36 18.15
N GLY A 481 29.13 3.68 18.16
CA GLY A 481 29.01 4.52 16.97
C GLY A 481 30.32 5.19 16.50
N ARG A 482 31.48 4.71 16.91
CA ARG A 482 32.79 5.20 16.43
C ARG A 482 33.68 4.03 16.00
N LEU A 483 33.40 3.44 14.88
CA LEU A 483 34.34 2.68 14.09
C LEU A 483 34.33 3.19 12.66
N GLY A 484 35.20 4.10 12.40
CA GLY A 484 36.19 4.17 11.38
C GLY A 484 35.69 4.19 9.93
N ILE A 485 35.22 5.35 9.46
CA ILE A 485 35.43 5.68 8.04
C ILE A 485 36.83 6.32 8.01
N ALA A 486 37.85 5.52 7.72
CA ALA A 486 39.12 6.03 7.30
C ALA A 486 38.95 6.57 5.87
N GLY A 487 38.97 7.88 5.73
CA GLY A 487 39.16 8.50 4.45
C GLY A 487 40.54 8.17 3.91
N ASP A 488 40.60 7.61 2.72
CA ASP A 488 41.79 7.66 1.88
C ASP A 488 41.57 8.76 0.84
N ASP A 489 42.04 9.96 1.23
CA ASP A 489 42.48 10.98 0.29
C ASP A 489 43.87 10.54 -0.19
N GLN A 490 44.04 10.19 -1.47
CA GLN A 490 45.13 10.67 -2.31
C GLN A 490 45.15 9.98 -3.70
N LYS A 491 45.02 10.84 -4.65
CA LYS A 491 45.40 10.88 -6.10
C LYS A 491 44.31 10.51 -7.07
#